data_c47b08afe31e87adf3e8597ec2fc5e6a
#
_entry.id   c47b08afe31e87adf3e8597ec2fc5e6a
#
_cell.length_a   1.000
_cell.length_b   1.000
_cell.length_c   1.000
_cell.angle_alpha   90.00
_cell.angle_beta   90.00
_cell.angle_gamma   90.00
#
_symmetry.space_group_name_H-M   'P 1'
#
loop_
_entity.id
_entity.type
_entity.pdbx_description
1 polymer ?
#
loop_
_entity_poly.entity_id
_entity_poly.type
_entity_poly.pdbx_seq_one_letter_code
_entity_poly.pdbx_strand_id
1 'polypeptide(L)'
;MDTKNYTQVLIDGKVYTLGGSEDESYLQKAASYVNEKNSAMRKVPGFTKQSADYQMVMTELNIADDYFKAVEWGEGMERQKNDMEKETYSLKHELVSTQMKLEAVLKDLEERQKELDRFTRTIAQMEGELKEVREEYEALKSSMEEGEL
;
A
#
# COMPACT_ATOMS: atom_id res chain seq x y z
N MET A 1 40.05 -20.13 -0.67
CA MET A 1 39.98 -21.53 -1.13
C MET A 1 38.51 -21.89 -1.22
N ASP A 2 37.98 -21.94 -2.44
CA ASP A 2 36.62 -22.39 -2.63
C ASP A 2 36.52 -23.86 -2.28
N THR A 3 35.90 -24.17 -1.15
CA THR A 3 35.59 -25.55 -0.77
C THR A 3 34.51 -26.05 -1.73
N LYS A 4 34.92 -26.86 -2.71
CA LYS A 4 33.93 -27.55 -3.56
C LYS A 4 33.16 -28.54 -2.69
N ASN A 5 31.88 -28.27 -2.51
CA ASN A 5 30.98 -29.23 -1.89
C ASN A 5 30.59 -30.30 -2.91
N TYR A 6 30.59 -31.54 -2.49
CA TYR A 6 30.12 -32.66 -3.29
C TYR A 6 28.85 -33.22 -2.69
N THR A 7 27.79 -33.21 -3.47
CA THR A 7 26.48 -33.69 -3.03
C THR A 7 25.96 -34.78 -3.96
N GLN A 8 25.44 -35.86 -3.39
CA GLN A 8 24.78 -36.90 -4.15
C GLN A 8 23.31 -36.59 -4.34
N VAL A 9 22.86 -36.62 -5.57
CA VAL A 9 21.46 -36.38 -5.93
C VAL A 9 20.93 -37.57 -6.74
N LEU A 10 19.65 -37.88 -6.56
CA LEU A 10 18.96 -38.91 -7.34
C LEU A 10 18.19 -38.25 -8.47
N ILE A 11 18.56 -38.51 -9.72
CA ILE A 11 17.84 -38.03 -10.89
C ILE A 11 17.47 -39.21 -11.75
N ASP A 12 16.20 -39.37 -12.04
CA ASP A 12 15.63 -40.46 -12.87
C ASP A 12 16.10 -41.87 -12.47
N GLY A 13 16.13 -42.12 -11.16
CA GLY A 13 16.56 -43.41 -10.59
C GLY A 13 18.07 -43.65 -10.59
N LYS A 14 18.89 -42.67 -11.01
CA LYS A 14 20.36 -42.76 -11.01
C LYS A 14 20.94 -41.75 -10.01
N VAL A 15 21.96 -42.18 -9.29
CA VAL A 15 22.72 -41.33 -8.36
C VAL A 15 23.82 -40.60 -9.10
N TYR A 16 23.87 -39.29 -8.94
CA TYR A 16 24.90 -38.42 -9.49
C TYR A 16 25.59 -37.69 -8.34
N THR A 17 26.91 -37.61 -8.41
CA THR A 17 27.73 -36.80 -7.50
C THR A 17 28.01 -35.46 -8.18
N LEU A 18 27.41 -34.40 -7.70
CA LEU A 18 27.59 -33.06 -8.21
C LEU A 18 28.55 -32.29 -7.32
N GLY A 19 29.49 -31.55 -7.94
CA GLY A 19 30.41 -30.66 -7.24
C GLY A 19 30.19 -29.23 -7.68
N GLY A 20 30.09 -28.32 -6.73
CA GLY A 20 29.84 -26.90 -7.02
C GLY A 20 29.99 -26.01 -5.80
N SER A 21 29.68 -24.73 -5.99
CA SER A 21 29.63 -23.73 -4.94
C SER A 21 28.29 -23.73 -4.18
N GLU A 22 27.27 -24.35 -4.76
CA GLU A 22 25.91 -24.40 -4.23
C GLU A 22 25.81 -25.33 -3.02
N ASP A 23 24.89 -25.01 -2.11
CA ASP A 23 24.65 -25.87 -0.95
C ASP A 23 23.90 -27.15 -1.31
N GLU A 24 23.95 -28.14 -0.43
CA GLU A 24 23.29 -29.43 -0.62
C GLU A 24 21.77 -29.28 -0.79
N SER A 25 21.14 -28.41 -0.02
CA SER A 25 19.70 -28.17 -0.06
C SER A 25 19.27 -27.65 -1.42
N TYR A 26 20.03 -26.72 -2.01
CA TYR A 26 19.79 -26.21 -3.34
C TYR A 26 19.91 -27.30 -4.40
N LEU A 27 20.98 -28.11 -4.36
CA LEU A 27 21.19 -29.20 -5.33
C LEU A 27 20.10 -30.27 -5.23
N GLN A 28 19.65 -30.63 -4.03
CA GLN A 28 18.51 -31.53 -3.83
C GLN A 28 17.21 -30.96 -4.40
N LYS A 29 16.96 -29.67 -4.20
CA LYS A 29 15.79 -28.99 -4.76
C LYS A 29 15.82 -28.96 -6.29
N ALA A 30 16.99 -28.69 -6.88
CA ALA A 30 17.15 -28.70 -8.33
C ALA A 30 16.94 -30.13 -8.91
N ALA A 31 17.49 -31.16 -8.27
CA ALA A 31 17.25 -32.54 -8.67
C ALA A 31 15.79 -32.97 -8.56
N SER A 32 15.08 -32.54 -7.49
CA SER A 32 13.65 -32.78 -7.33
C SER A 32 12.86 -32.16 -8.47
N TYR A 33 13.16 -30.91 -8.83
CA TYR A 33 12.51 -30.22 -9.95
C TYR A 33 12.71 -30.93 -11.30
N VAL A 34 13.96 -31.40 -11.58
CA VAL A 34 14.23 -32.19 -12.78
C VAL A 34 13.43 -33.50 -12.78
N ASN A 35 13.31 -34.18 -11.63
CA ASN A 35 12.51 -35.40 -11.51
C ASN A 35 11.01 -35.14 -11.73
N GLU A 36 10.48 -34.02 -11.24
CA GLU A 36 9.11 -33.60 -11.51
C GLU A 36 8.87 -33.37 -12.99
N LYS A 37 9.80 -32.71 -13.68
CA LYS A 37 9.72 -32.49 -15.14
C LYS A 37 9.79 -33.79 -15.92
N ASN A 38 10.72 -34.67 -15.59
CA ASN A 38 10.78 -36.01 -16.19
C ASN A 38 9.46 -36.78 -16.01
N SER A 39 8.88 -36.71 -14.81
CA SER A 39 7.62 -37.39 -14.50
C SER A 39 6.44 -36.77 -15.27
N ALA A 40 6.40 -35.45 -15.44
CA ALA A 40 5.39 -34.73 -16.22
C ALA A 40 5.49 -35.09 -17.71
N MET A 41 6.69 -35.06 -18.27
CA MET A 41 6.92 -35.40 -19.68
C MET A 41 6.54 -36.83 -20.01
N ARG A 42 6.77 -37.80 -19.10
CA ARG A 42 6.34 -39.21 -19.30
C ARG A 42 4.84 -39.40 -19.39
N LYS A 43 4.04 -38.45 -18.86
CA LYS A 43 2.58 -38.46 -18.99
C LYS A 43 2.10 -37.97 -20.37
N VAL A 44 2.97 -37.33 -21.15
CA VAL A 44 2.62 -36.84 -22.48
C VAL A 44 2.48 -38.03 -23.42
N PRO A 45 1.34 -38.16 -24.14
CA PRO A 45 1.12 -39.27 -25.04
C PRO A 45 2.21 -39.39 -26.12
N GLY A 46 2.77 -40.58 -26.27
CA GLY A 46 3.82 -40.85 -27.25
C GLY A 46 5.25 -40.45 -26.84
N PHE A 47 5.44 -39.71 -25.78
CA PHE A 47 6.77 -39.29 -25.31
C PHE A 47 7.68 -40.49 -25.01
N THR A 48 7.21 -41.47 -24.26
CA THR A 48 7.98 -42.69 -23.89
C THR A 48 8.28 -43.60 -25.09
N LYS A 49 7.69 -43.38 -26.26
CA LYS A 49 7.98 -44.10 -27.48
C LYS A 49 9.11 -43.49 -28.31
N GLN A 50 9.55 -42.30 -27.93
CA GLN A 50 10.65 -41.59 -28.59
C GLN A 50 12.01 -42.11 -28.12
N SER A 51 13.05 -41.78 -28.88
CA SER A 51 14.43 -42.09 -28.48
C SER A 51 14.79 -41.41 -27.17
N ALA A 52 15.74 -41.98 -26.45
CA ALA A 52 16.25 -41.41 -25.18
C ALA A 52 16.75 -39.95 -25.35
N ASP A 53 17.48 -39.71 -26.45
CA ASP A 53 18.01 -38.36 -26.76
C ASP A 53 16.86 -37.35 -27.00
N TYR A 54 15.82 -37.78 -27.73
CA TYR A 54 14.64 -36.90 -27.91
C TYR A 54 13.92 -36.60 -26.60
N GLN A 55 13.75 -37.61 -25.75
CA GLN A 55 13.14 -37.43 -24.42
C GLN A 55 13.95 -36.45 -23.56
N MET A 56 15.26 -36.55 -23.60
CA MET A 56 16.18 -35.66 -22.88
C MET A 56 16.05 -34.20 -23.37
N VAL A 57 16.19 -33.99 -24.68
CA VAL A 57 16.07 -32.65 -25.29
C VAL A 57 14.70 -32.01 -24.99
N MET A 58 13.60 -32.77 -25.08
CA MET A 58 12.27 -32.26 -24.80
C MET A 58 12.09 -31.89 -23.32
N THR A 59 12.70 -32.65 -22.41
CA THR A 59 12.69 -32.30 -20.98
C THR A 59 13.50 -31.03 -20.71
N GLU A 60 14.67 -30.90 -21.32
CA GLU A 60 15.55 -29.73 -21.21
C GLU A 60 14.85 -28.47 -21.75
N LEU A 61 14.19 -28.56 -22.90
CA LEU A 61 13.41 -27.46 -23.46
C LEU A 61 12.24 -27.06 -22.54
N ASN A 62 11.57 -28.03 -21.91
CA ASN A 62 10.50 -27.73 -20.96
C ASN A 62 11.01 -27.03 -19.68
N ILE A 63 12.22 -27.40 -19.21
CA ILE A 63 12.89 -26.72 -18.10
C ILE A 63 13.28 -25.28 -18.50
N ALA A 64 13.82 -25.11 -19.71
CA ALA A 64 14.18 -23.80 -20.24
C ALA A 64 12.93 -22.87 -20.40
N ASP A 65 11.81 -23.43 -20.88
CA ASP A 65 10.54 -22.71 -20.98
C ASP A 65 10.06 -22.20 -19.62
N ASP A 66 10.13 -23.03 -18.58
CA ASP A 66 9.78 -22.61 -17.21
C ASP A 66 10.72 -21.49 -16.70
N TYR A 67 12.01 -21.59 -17.00
CA TYR A 67 12.98 -20.55 -16.65
C TYR A 67 12.61 -19.21 -17.30
N PHE A 68 12.33 -19.18 -18.61
CA PHE A 68 11.98 -17.95 -19.30
C PHE A 68 10.66 -17.36 -18.79
N LYS A 69 9.66 -18.19 -18.52
CA LYS A 69 8.40 -17.77 -17.92
C LYS A 69 8.60 -17.17 -16.50
N ALA A 70 9.46 -17.78 -15.71
CA ALA A 70 9.79 -17.27 -14.38
C ALA A 70 10.51 -15.91 -14.44
N VAL A 71 11.44 -15.74 -15.41
CA VAL A 71 12.10 -14.44 -15.65
C VAL A 71 11.11 -13.38 -16.07
N GLU A 72 10.25 -13.65 -17.05
CA GLU A 72 9.23 -12.72 -17.53
C GLU A 72 8.25 -12.31 -16.40
N TRP A 73 7.83 -13.28 -15.60
CA TRP A 73 6.99 -13.02 -14.43
C TRP A 73 7.73 -12.15 -13.39
N GLY A 74 9.01 -12.43 -13.12
CA GLY A 74 9.84 -11.64 -12.21
C GLY A 74 9.95 -10.18 -12.67
N GLU A 75 10.25 -9.95 -13.96
CA GLU A 75 10.30 -8.61 -14.54
C GLU A 75 8.94 -7.88 -14.47
N GLY A 76 7.85 -8.62 -14.66
CA GLY A 76 6.49 -8.08 -14.50
C GLY A 76 6.23 -7.62 -13.07
N MET A 77 6.60 -8.44 -12.09
CA MET A 77 6.46 -8.11 -10.66
C MET A 77 7.32 -6.92 -10.25
N GLU A 78 8.54 -6.82 -10.78
CA GLU A 78 9.42 -5.66 -10.51
C GLU A 78 8.83 -4.37 -11.06
N ARG A 79 8.30 -4.38 -12.28
CA ARG A 79 7.58 -3.23 -12.85
C ARG A 79 6.39 -2.83 -11.98
N GLN A 80 5.56 -3.79 -11.58
CA GLN A 80 4.40 -3.54 -10.71
C GLN A 80 4.82 -2.96 -9.36
N LYS A 81 5.89 -3.49 -8.75
CA LYS A 81 6.46 -2.94 -7.51
C LYS A 81 6.86 -1.48 -7.66
N ASN A 82 7.60 -1.16 -8.74
CA ASN A 82 8.05 0.21 -9.01
C ASN A 82 6.87 1.18 -9.21
N ASP A 83 5.79 0.75 -9.87
CA ASP A 83 4.60 1.57 -10.06
C ASP A 83 3.85 1.79 -8.75
N MET A 84 3.71 0.76 -7.91
CA MET A 84 3.14 0.90 -6.56
C MET A 84 3.97 1.83 -5.66
N GLU A 85 5.29 1.80 -5.77
CA GLU A 85 6.17 2.72 -5.02
C GLU A 85 5.95 4.17 -5.42
N LYS A 86 5.82 4.45 -6.73
CA LYS A 86 5.51 5.80 -7.24
C LYS A 86 4.13 6.28 -6.77
N GLU A 87 3.12 5.42 -6.85
CA GLU A 87 1.77 5.73 -6.38
C GLU A 87 1.77 6.01 -4.87
N THR A 88 2.46 5.18 -4.10
CA THR A 88 2.61 5.37 -2.65
C THR A 88 3.26 6.72 -2.32
N TYR A 89 4.28 7.11 -3.07
CA TYR A 89 4.93 8.42 -2.91
C TYR A 89 3.97 9.57 -3.20
N SER A 90 3.21 9.47 -4.30
CA SER A 90 2.21 10.48 -4.69
C SER A 90 1.11 10.63 -3.62
N LEU A 91 0.57 9.50 -3.13
CA LEU A 91 -0.46 9.50 -2.10
C LEU A 91 0.05 10.08 -0.77
N LYS A 92 1.29 9.82 -0.39
CA LYS A 92 1.91 10.46 0.80
C LYS A 92 1.99 11.97 0.66
N HIS A 93 2.36 12.47 -0.52
CA HIS A 93 2.40 13.91 -0.80
C HIS A 93 1.01 14.56 -0.71
N GLU A 94 0.01 13.90 -1.28
CA GLU A 94 -1.39 14.37 -1.24
C GLU A 94 -1.93 14.37 0.20
N LEU A 95 -1.62 13.33 0.97
CA LEU A 95 -1.98 13.23 2.38
C LEU A 95 -1.43 14.41 3.18
N VAL A 96 -0.13 14.70 3.07
CA VAL A 96 0.51 15.83 3.76
C VAL A 96 -0.12 17.16 3.34
N SER A 97 -0.34 17.36 2.04
CA SER A 97 -1.01 18.57 1.52
C SER A 97 -2.42 18.74 2.09
N THR A 98 -3.19 17.67 2.14
CA THR A 98 -4.55 17.68 2.67
C THR A 98 -4.56 17.94 4.18
N GLN A 99 -3.62 17.37 4.91
CA GLN A 99 -3.45 17.61 6.35
C GLN A 99 -3.15 19.08 6.64
N MET A 100 -2.22 19.70 5.89
CA MET A 100 -1.92 21.13 6.02
C MET A 100 -3.15 22.02 5.74
N LYS A 101 -3.95 21.67 4.71
CA LYS A 101 -5.20 22.40 4.41
C LYS A 101 -6.22 22.25 5.54
N LEU A 102 -6.35 21.06 6.10
CA LEU A 102 -7.25 20.82 7.23
C LEU A 102 -6.83 21.63 8.46
N GLU A 103 -5.55 21.65 8.81
CA GLU A 103 -5.04 22.47 9.90
C GLU A 103 -5.33 23.96 9.72
N ALA A 104 -5.16 24.48 8.49
CA ALA A 104 -5.47 25.87 8.18
C ALA A 104 -6.97 26.19 8.34
N VAL A 105 -7.85 25.30 7.87
CA VAL A 105 -9.31 25.45 8.02
C VAL A 105 -9.74 25.38 9.49
N LEU A 106 -9.17 24.47 10.26
CA LEU A 106 -9.45 24.38 11.70
C LEU A 106 -9.07 25.67 12.43
N LYS A 107 -7.91 26.25 12.10
CA LYS A 107 -7.47 27.51 12.68
C LYS A 107 -8.42 28.67 12.32
N ASP A 108 -8.83 28.80 11.05
CA ASP A 108 -9.79 29.82 10.61
C ASP A 108 -11.13 29.66 11.36
N LEU A 109 -11.57 28.42 11.53
CA LEU A 109 -12.81 28.11 12.26
C LEU A 109 -12.74 28.53 13.74
N GLU A 110 -11.61 28.27 14.40
CA GLU A 110 -11.37 28.72 15.78
C GLU A 110 -11.36 30.26 15.89
N GLU A 111 -10.77 30.97 14.94
CA GLU A 111 -10.75 32.43 14.90
C GLU A 111 -12.17 32.99 14.73
N ARG A 112 -12.94 32.43 13.80
CA ARG A 112 -14.35 32.82 13.58
C ARG A 112 -15.22 32.53 14.79
N GLN A 113 -15.00 31.42 15.48
CA GLN A 113 -15.75 31.13 16.71
C GLN A 113 -15.49 32.19 17.79
N LYS A 114 -14.21 32.59 17.97
CA LYS A 114 -13.86 33.68 18.91
C LYS A 114 -14.50 35.01 18.54
N GLU A 115 -14.60 35.34 17.25
CA GLU A 115 -15.29 36.53 16.78
C GLU A 115 -16.80 36.47 17.07
N LEU A 116 -17.44 35.33 16.79
CA LEU A 116 -18.86 35.12 17.13
C LEU A 116 -19.12 35.28 18.63
N ASP A 117 -18.27 34.71 19.48
CA ASP A 117 -18.39 34.85 20.93
C ASP A 117 -18.27 36.33 21.37
N ARG A 118 -17.38 37.11 20.74
CA ARG A 118 -17.28 38.57 20.99
C ARG A 118 -18.53 39.30 20.58
N PHE A 119 -19.03 39.05 19.35
CA PHE A 119 -20.26 39.68 18.88
C PHE A 119 -21.46 39.32 19.74
N THR A 120 -21.59 38.07 20.15
CA THR A 120 -22.65 37.62 21.05
C THR A 120 -22.64 38.38 22.38
N ARG A 121 -21.45 38.60 22.98
CA ARG A 121 -21.32 39.41 24.22
C ARG A 121 -21.68 40.87 24.00
N THR A 122 -21.22 41.44 22.88
CA THR A 122 -21.55 42.86 22.55
C THR A 122 -23.02 43.04 22.33
N ILE A 123 -23.69 42.11 21.64
CA ILE A 123 -25.15 42.14 21.45
C ILE A 123 -25.87 42.08 22.81
N ALA A 124 -25.50 41.16 23.68
CA ALA A 124 -26.08 41.02 25.01
C ALA A 124 -25.90 42.31 25.87
N GLN A 125 -24.75 42.96 25.78
CA GLN A 125 -24.48 44.22 26.45
C GLN A 125 -25.38 45.34 25.89
N MET A 126 -25.43 45.48 24.55
CA MET A 126 -26.32 46.51 23.89
C MET A 126 -27.79 46.29 24.20
N GLU A 127 -28.26 45.04 24.25
CA GLU A 127 -29.62 44.71 24.64
C GLU A 127 -29.91 45.13 26.10
N GLY A 128 -28.94 44.93 27.00
CA GLY A 128 -29.01 45.41 28.37
C GLY A 128 -29.10 46.92 28.46
N GLU A 129 -28.22 47.66 27.79
CA GLU A 129 -28.20 49.13 27.74
C GLU A 129 -29.50 49.69 27.12
N LEU A 130 -30.00 49.06 26.05
CA LEU A 130 -31.27 49.46 25.42
C LEU A 130 -32.45 49.26 26.35
N LYS A 131 -32.45 48.22 27.16
CA LYS A 131 -33.51 47.98 28.15
C LYS A 131 -33.48 49.03 29.23
N GLU A 132 -32.35 49.41 29.77
CA GLU A 132 -32.19 50.48 30.78
C GLU A 132 -32.69 51.82 30.24
N VAL A 133 -32.23 52.24 29.06
CA VAL A 133 -32.68 53.50 28.41
C VAL A 133 -34.18 53.50 28.17
N ARG A 134 -34.77 52.37 27.81
CA ARG A 134 -36.22 52.26 27.60
C ARG A 134 -36.98 52.41 28.91
N GLU A 135 -36.52 51.82 30.00
CA GLU A 135 -37.10 51.95 31.33
C GLU A 135 -37.01 53.42 31.84
N GLU A 136 -35.86 54.08 31.66
CA GLU A 136 -35.70 55.53 31.98
C GLU A 136 -36.62 56.41 31.18
N TYR A 137 -36.74 56.14 29.86
CA TYR A 137 -37.67 56.91 28.98
C TYR A 137 -39.15 56.78 29.40
N GLU A 138 -39.63 55.59 29.74
CA GLU A 138 -40.97 55.33 30.19
C GLU A 138 -41.23 56.01 31.55
N ALA A 139 -40.27 56.00 32.46
CA ALA A 139 -40.30 56.69 33.76
C ALA A 139 -40.41 58.22 33.57
N LEU A 140 -39.58 58.81 32.71
CA LEU A 140 -39.58 60.21 32.39
C LEU A 140 -40.92 60.62 31.74
N LYS A 141 -41.43 59.87 30.83
CA LYS A 141 -42.69 60.08 30.16
C LYS A 141 -43.89 60.13 31.18
N SER A 142 -43.92 59.13 32.07
CA SER A 142 -44.94 59.08 33.12
C SER A 142 -44.85 60.29 34.05
N SER A 143 -43.66 60.76 34.43
CA SER A 143 -43.46 61.93 35.25
C SER A 143 -43.87 63.25 34.59
N MET A 144 -43.76 63.38 33.28
CA MET A 144 -44.24 64.52 32.49
C MET A 144 -45.75 64.53 32.40
N GLU A 145 -46.40 63.40 32.22
CA GLU A 145 -47.87 63.25 32.14
C GLU A 145 -48.50 63.56 33.52
N GLU A 146 -47.83 63.24 34.63
CA GLU A 146 -48.28 63.58 35.99
C GLU A 146 -48.11 65.09 36.37
N GLY A 147 -47.12 65.75 35.73
CA GLY A 147 -46.85 67.20 35.99
C GLY A 147 -47.71 68.17 35.15
N GLU A 148 -48.50 67.69 34.20
CA GLU A 148 -49.45 68.53 33.42
C GLU A 148 -50.86 68.55 34.01
N LEU A 149 -51.14 67.93 35.14
CA LEU A 149 -52.36 67.96 35.89
C LEU A 149 -52.27 68.94 37.09
#